data_657625737c96ea9ca3925c8033ff9bb6
#
_entry.id   657625737c96ea9ca3925c8033ff9bb6
#
_cell.length_a   1.000
_cell.length_b   1.000
_cell.length_c   1.000
_cell.angle_alpha   90.00
_cell.angle_beta   90.00
_cell.angle_gamma   90.00
#
_symmetry.space_group_name_H-M   'P 1'
#
loop_
_entity.id
_entity.type
_entity.pdbx_description
1 polymer ?
#
loop_
_entity_poly.entity_id
_entity_poly.type
_entity_poly.pdbx_seq_one_letter_code
_entity_poly.pdbx_strand_id
1 'polypeptide(L)'
;MPAGSGRVDPKVIRLSVLDRSPTRRGGDAPRALRETVAFARDIEALGYHRFWVSEHHSVPGVAGSAPTVLAAAVASATERIRVGTGGVMLPNHRPLVVAEQFGVLEALFPGRIDMGLGRSVGFTGGVRRALGHEKDDADRFGDQVRELLGFLAGDQTAYPGVHAVPAEGLRVPAFLLATGAGAKL
;
A
#
# COMPACT_ATOMS: atom_id res chain seq x y z
N MET A 1 40.20 0.81 -9.14
CA MET A 1 39.04 0.74 -10.06
C MET A 1 38.00 1.72 -9.54
N PRO A 2 37.71 2.86 -10.18
CA PRO A 2 36.70 3.79 -9.69
C PRO A 2 35.31 3.22 -9.95
N ALA A 3 34.48 3.23 -8.89
CA ALA A 3 33.07 2.87 -8.94
C ALA A 3 32.35 3.78 -9.94
N GLY A 4 31.74 3.17 -10.97
CA GLY A 4 30.95 3.88 -11.95
C GLY A 4 29.74 4.54 -11.29
N SER A 5 29.74 5.87 -11.23
CA SER A 5 28.56 6.67 -10.90
C SER A 5 27.50 6.38 -11.96
N GLY A 6 26.50 5.58 -11.63
CA GLY A 6 25.32 5.38 -12.46
C GLY A 6 24.60 6.71 -12.66
N ARG A 7 24.96 7.46 -13.70
CA ARG A 7 24.17 8.60 -14.16
C ARG A 7 22.81 8.05 -14.58
N VAL A 8 21.79 8.34 -13.78
CA VAL A 8 20.39 8.20 -14.19
C VAL A 8 20.19 9.16 -15.35
N ASP A 9 19.87 8.65 -16.54
CA ASP A 9 19.54 9.48 -17.70
C ASP A 9 18.34 10.37 -17.33
N PRO A 10 18.49 11.70 -17.29
CA PRO A 10 17.42 12.61 -16.84
C PRO A 10 16.20 12.65 -17.78
N LYS A 11 16.23 11.93 -18.89
CA LYS A 11 15.15 11.89 -19.89
C LYS A 11 14.19 10.70 -19.74
N VAL A 12 14.45 9.75 -18.83
CA VAL A 12 13.55 8.60 -18.64
C VAL A 12 12.49 8.91 -17.58
N ILE A 13 11.27 9.19 -18.04
CA ILE A 13 10.11 9.34 -17.14
C ILE A 13 9.68 7.95 -16.68
N ARG A 14 9.67 7.73 -15.37
CA ARG A 14 9.16 6.49 -14.77
C ARG A 14 7.67 6.58 -14.58
N LEU A 15 6.92 5.76 -15.30
CA LEU A 15 5.46 5.68 -15.20
C LEU A 15 5.02 4.69 -14.12
N SER A 16 3.94 5.02 -13.44
CA SER A 16 3.29 4.16 -12.45
C SER A 16 1.79 4.09 -12.73
N VAL A 17 1.17 2.96 -12.41
CA VAL A 17 -0.28 2.77 -12.47
C VAL A 17 -0.84 2.70 -11.07
N LEU A 18 -2.00 3.32 -10.84
CA LEU A 18 -2.86 3.10 -9.69
C LEU A 18 -4.16 2.46 -10.18
N ASP A 19 -4.39 1.21 -9.77
CA ASP A 19 -5.61 0.49 -10.07
C ASP A 19 -6.52 0.37 -8.84
N ARG A 20 -7.81 0.59 -9.04
CA ARG A 20 -8.85 0.48 -8.01
C ARG A 20 -9.68 -0.79 -8.13
N SER A 21 -9.35 -1.68 -9.05
CA SER A 21 -10.15 -2.85 -9.43
C SER A 21 -11.58 -2.46 -9.82
N PRO A 22 -11.77 -1.65 -10.88
CA PRO A 22 -13.08 -1.18 -11.26
C PRO A 22 -13.91 -2.31 -11.85
N THR A 23 -15.15 -2.47 -11.38
CA THR A 23 -16.12 -3.39 -11.98
C THR A 23 -16.65 -2.78 -13.27
N ARG A 24 -16.38 -3.40 -14.41
CA ARG A 24 -16.87 -2.96 -15.71
C ARG A 24 -18.37 -3.28 -15.88
N ARG A 25 -19.03 -2.57 -16.79
CA ARG A 25 -20.45 -2.83 -17.09
C ARG A 25 -20.66 -4.31 -17.48
N GLY A 26 -21.58 -4.99 -16.80
CA GLY A 26 -21.85 -6.43 -17.00
C GLY A 26 -20.82 -7.37 -16.36
N GLY A 27 -19.84 -6.84 -15.61
CA GLY A 27 -18.90 -7.63 -14.82
C GLY A 27 -19.26 -7.67 -13.34
N ASP A 28 -18.53 -8.48 -12.59
CA ASP A 28 -18.66 -8.65 -11.14
C ASP A 28 -17.33 -8.34 -10.42
N ALA A 29 -17.38 -8.21 -9.10
CA ALA A 29 -16.20 -7.93 -8.29
C ALA A 29 -15.10 -9.02 -8.36
N PRO A 30 -15.42 -10.33 -8.32
CA PRO A 30 -14.42 -11.39 -8.50
C PRO A 30 -13.68 -11.28 -9.84
N ARG A 31 -14.40 -10.95 -10.90
CA ARG A 31 -13.79 -10.74 -12.23
C ARG A 31 -12.88 -9.53 -12.23
N ALA A 32 -13.31 -8.38 -11.66
CA ALA A 32 -12.51 -7.18 -11.59
C ALA A 32 -11.17 -7.41 -10.87
N LEU A 33 -11.16 -8.18 -9.77
CA LEU A 33 -9.93 -8.54 -9.06
C LEU A 33 -8.98 -9.40 -9.91
N ARG A 34 -9.50 -10.38 -10.64
CA ARG A 34 -8.68 -11.17 -11.58
C ARG A 34 -8.14 -10.32 -12.73
N GLU A 35 -8.94 -9.39 -13.26
CA GLU A 35 -8.52 -8.44 -14.30
C GLU A 35 -7.43 -7.50 -13.79
N THR A 36 -7.46 -7.05 -12.53
CA THR A 36 -6.37 -6.28 -11.91
C THR A 36 -5.05 -7.04 -11.93
N VAL A 37 -5.06 -8.32 -11.56
CA VAL A 37 -3.83 -9.15 -11.57
C VAL A 37 -3.32 -9.36 -13.00
N ALA A 38 -4.22 -9.61 -13.97
CA ALA A 38 -3.83 -9.73 -15.38
C ALA A 38 -3.26 -8.42 -15.92
N PHE A 39 -3.92 -7.30 -15.63
CA PHE A 39 -3.48 -5.96 -16.03
C PHE A 39 -2.09 -5.62 -15.48
N ALA A 40 -1.76 -6.04 -14.27
CA ALA A 40 -0.43 -5.81 -13.70
C ALA A 40 0.68 -6.50 -14.52
N ARG A 41 0.42 -7.70 -15.08
CA ARG A 41 1.34 -8.38 -16.00
C ARG A 41 1.53 -7.61 -17.30
N ASP A 42 0.45 -7.08 -17.86
CA ASP A 42 0.49 -6.29 -19.10
C ASP A 42 1.30 -4.99 -18.87
N ILE A 43 1.08 -4.32 -17.72
CA ILE A 43 1.80 -3.12 -17.32
C ILE A 43 3.30 -3.39 -17.08
N GLU A 44 3.63 -4.55 -16.50
CA GLU A 44 5.02 -4.98 -16.36
C GLU A 44 5.68 -5.23 -17.72
N ALA A 45 4.98 -5.90 -18.63
CA ALA A 45 5.48 -6.15 -19.99
C ALA A 45 5.74 -4.86 -20.78
N LEU A 46 4.96 -3.81 -20.51
CA LEU A 46 5.13 -2.46 -21.08
C LEU A 46 6.26 -1.64 -20.41
N GLY A 47 6.93 -2.19 -19.37
CA GLY A 47 8.08 -1.55 -18.71
C GLY A 47 7.71 -0.45 -17.71
N TYR A 48 6.51 -0.43 -17.21
CA TYR A 48 6.13 0.50 -16.13
C TYR A 48 6.93 0.20 -14.86
N HIS A 49 7.17 1.25 -14.08
CA HIS A 49 8.01 1.18 -12.90
C HIS A 49 7.28 0.63 -11.67
N ARG A 50 6.00 1.00 -11.49
CA ARG A 50 5.18 0.63 -10.32
C ARG A 50 3.76 0.30 -10.70
N PHE A 51 3.19 -0.64 -9.95
CA PHE A 51 1.76 -0.94 -9.94
C PHE A 51 1.22 -0.79 -8.51
N TRP A 52 0.25 0.09 -8.33
CA TRP A 52 -0.37 0.39 -7.05
C TRP A 52 -1.79 -0.13 -7.01
N VAL A 53 -2.19 -0.74 -5.88
CA VAL A 53 -3.58 -1.12 -5.59
C VAL A 53 -4.12 -0.27 -4.45
N SER A 54 -5.42 0.00 -4.43
CA SER A 54 -6.02 0.93 -3.48
C SER A 54 -7.02 0.26 -2.53
N GLU A 55 -7.38 0.97 -1.45
CA GLU A 55 -8.37 0.53 -0.47
C GLU A 55 -9.65 1.35 -0.59
N HIS A 56 -10.77 0.66 -0.88
CA HIS A 56 -12.10 1.27 -0.91
C HIS A 56 -13.12 0.30 -0.31
N HIS A 57 -13.86 0.77 0.70
CA HIS A 57 -14.88 -0.02 1.36
C HIS A 57 -16.27 0.39 0.93
N SER A 58 -17.07 -0.58 0.47
CA SER A 58 -18.49 -0.40 0.09
C SER A 58 -18.70 0.72 -0.96
N VAL A 59 -17.74 0.90 -1.88
CA VAL A 59 -17.87 1.85 -2.99
C VAL A 59 -18.44 1.11 -4.20
N PRO A 60 -19.61 1.50 -4.72
CA PRO A 60 -20.19 0.86 -5.90
C PRO A 60 -19.23 0.89 -7.09
N GLY A 61 -19.08 -0.25 -7.75
CA GLY A 61 -18.22 -0.37 -8.93
C GLY A 61 -16.72 -0.46 -8.63
N VAL A 62 -16.33 -0.63 -7.38
CA VAL A 62 -14.92 -0.81 -6.98
C VAL A 62 -14.78 -2.06 -6.12
N ALA A 63 -13.93 -3.00 -6.54
CA ALA A 63 -13.70 -4.28 -5.86
C ALA A 63 -12.47 -4.26 -4.92
N GLY A 64 -11.55 -3.30 -5.07
CA GLY A 64 -10.32 -3.19 -4.30
C GLY A 64 -10.58 -2.73 -2.87
N SER A 65 -10.67 -3.65 -1.91
CA SER A 65 -10.95 -3.35 -0.50
C SER A 65 -9.87 -3.84 0.48
N ALA A 66 -8.98 -4.74 0.04
CA ALA A 66 -7.93 -5.32 0.87
C ALA A 66 -6.58 -5.17 0.15
N PRO A 67 -5.95 -3.98 0.22
CA PRO A 67 -4.81 -3.63 -0.63
C PRO A 67 -3.59 -4.51 -0.41
N THR A 68 -3.26 -4.91 0.81
CA THR A 68 -2.11 -5.79 1.09
C THR A 68 -2.31 -7.20 0.54
N VAL A 69 -3.53 -7.74 0.61
CA VAL A 69 -3.89 -9.04 0.03
C VAL A 69 -3.80 -8.99 -1.50
N LEU A 70 -4.34 -7.93 -2.12
CA LEU A 70 -4.29 -7.76 -3.57
C LEU A 70 -2.86 -7.49 -4.06
N ALA A 71 -2.06 -6.75 -3.30
CA ALA A 71 -0.64 -6.53 -3.59
C ALA A 71 0.14 -7.85 -3.59
N ALA A 72 -0.13 -8.76 -2.66
CA ALA A 72 0.48 -10.10 -2.66
C ALA A 72 0.13 -10.87 -3.93
N ALA A 73 -1.13 -10.85 -4.36
CA ALA A 73 -1.57 -11.53 -5.59
C ALA A 73 -0.90 -10.93 -6.84
N VAL A 74 -0.80 -9.60 -6.92
CA VAL A 74 -0.11 -8.89 -8.01
C VAL A 74 1.39 -9.21 -8.01
N ALA A 75 2.05 -9.15 -6.85
CA ALA A 75 3.48 -9.44 -6.72
C ALA A 75 3.83 -10.88 -7.09
N SER A 76 2.95 -11.84 -6.73
CA SER A 76 3.10 -13.26 -7.11
C SER A 76 2.92 -13.49 -8.61
N ALA A 77 2.17 -12.63 -9.30
CA ALA A 77 1.85 -12.76 -10.71
C ALA A 77 2.84 -12.01 -11.62
N THR A 78 3.77 -11.23 -11.05
CA THR A 78 4.74 -10.38 -11.74
C THR A 78 6.15 -10.67 -11.22
N GLU A 79 7.20 -10.27 -11.95
CA GLU A 79 8.59 -10.63 -11.63
C GLU A 79 9.46 -9.43 -11.23
N ARG A 80 9.25 -8.27 -11.84
CA ARG A 80 10.18 -7.12 -11.77
C ARG A 80 9.54 -5.83 -11.33
N ILE A 81 8.28 -5.59 -11.72
CA ILE A 81 7.57 -4.35 -11.40
C ILE A 81 7.45 -4.19 -9.88
N ARG A 82 7.67 -2.98 -9.38
CA ARG A 82 7.41 -2.69 -7.98
C ARG A 82 5.91 -2.68 -7.73
N VAL A 83 5.50 -3.28 -6.63
CA VAL A 83 4.09 -3.39 -6.25
C VAL A 83 3.87 -2.66 -4.94
N GLY A 84 2.84 -1.86 -4.89
CA GLY A 84 2.54 -1.10 -3.69
C GLY A 84 1.06 -0.88 -3.45
N THR A 85 0.77 -0.21 -2.36
CA THR A 85 -0.59 0.22 -2.02
C THR A 85 -0.73 1.72 -2.25
N GLY A 86 -1.82 2.12 -2.86
CA GLY A 86 -2.10 3.53 -3.11
C GLY A 86 -3.46 3.98 -2.59
N GLY A 87 -3.68 3.82 -1.28
CA GLY A 87 -2.89 3.33 -0.14
C GLY A 87 -3.66 2.41 0.77
N VAL A 88 -2.98 1.91 1.80
CA VAL A 88 -3.65 1.45 3.00
C VAL A 88 -4.21 2.66 3.74
N MET A 89 -5.49 2.70 3.99
CA MET A 89 -6.13 3.77 4.78
C MET A 89 -5.86 3.50 6.26
N LEU A 90 -4.70 3.93 6.73
CA LEU A 90 -4.13 3.55 8.03
C LEU A 90 -5.08 3.76 9.21
N PRO A 91 -5.94 4.81 9.25
CA PRO A 91 -6.93 4.94 10.33
C PRO A 91 -7.92 3.78 10.45
N ASN A 92 -8.13 2.98 9.40
CA ASN A 92 -8.98 1.79 9.45
C ASN A 92 -8.27 0.54 10.02
N HIS A 93 -6.99 0.65 10.35
CA HIS A 93 -6.14 -0.49 10.71
C HIS A 93 -5.35 -0.25 12.01
N ARG A 94 -4.78 -1.31 12.56
CA ARG A 94 -3.79 -1.23 13.64
C ARG A 94 -2.38 -1.15 13.06
N PRO A 95 -1.54 -0.19 13.47
CA PRO A 95 -0.18 0.00 12.94
C PRO A 95 0.69 -1.27 12.99
N LEU A 96 0.64 -2.04 14.09
CA LEU A 96 1.34 -3.32 14.19
C LEU A 96 0.94 -4.29 13.07
N VAL A 97 -0.36 -4.47 12.84
CA VAL A 97 -0.85 -5.42 11.82
C VAL A 97 -0.42 -4.98 10.42
N VAL A 98 -0.45 -3.67 10.14
CA VAL A 98 0.02 -3.14 8.84
C VAL A 98 1.52 -3.35 8.70
N ALA A 99 2.33 -3.10 9.74
CA ALA A 99 3.77 -3.36 9.72
C ALA A 99 4.06 -4.84 9.40
N GLU A 100 3.38 -5.77 10.09
CA GLU A 100 3.53 -7.21 9.85
C GLU A 100 3.14 -7.62 8.42
N GLN A 101 2.03 -7.06 7.88
CA GLN A 101 1.61 -7.33 6.50
C GLN A 101 2.66 -6.90 5.47
N PHE A 102 3.25 -5.70 5.64
CA PHE A 102 4.33 -5.25 4.76
C PHE A 102 5.63 -6.01 4.98
N GLY A 103 5.88 -6.46 6.21
CA GLY A 103 6.99 -7.36 6.51
C GLY A 103 6.87 -8.68 5.76
N VAL A 104 5.68 -9.29 5.76
CA VAL A 104 5.40 -10.52 4.98
C VAL A 104 5.57 -10.27 3.48
N LEU A 105 5.03 -9.17 2.97
CA LEU A 105 5.17 -8.81 1.55
C LEU A 105 6.64 -8.65 1.15
N GLU A 106 7.42 -7.89 1.89
CA GLU A 106 8.83 -7.64 1.57
C GLU A 106 9.68 -8.92 1.72
N ALA A 107 9.37 -9.77 2.71
CA ALA A 107 10.05 -11.06 2.87
C ALA A 107 9.78 -12.02 1.70
N LEU A 108 8.56 -12.01 1.15
CA LEU A 108 8.19 -12.85 0.00
C LEU A 108 8.64 -12.25 -1.34
N PHE A 109 8.71 -10.93 -1.46
CA PHE A 109 9.02 -10.22 -2.70
C PHE A 109 10.10 -9.14 -2.48
N PRO A 110 11.33 -9.53 -2.10
CA PRO A 110 12.37 -8.63 -1.63
C PRO A 110 12.68 -7.49 -2.62
N GLY A 111 12.71 -6.25 -2.13
CA GLY A 111 13.06 -5.07 -2.91
C GLY A 111 11.99 -4.60 -3.89
N ARG A 112 10.82 -5.25 -3.92
CA ARG A 112 9.74 -4.92 -4.86
C ARG A 112 8.54 -4.21 -4.22
N ILE A 113 8.49 -4.12 -2.91
CA ILE A 113 7.30 -3.63 -2.20
C ILE A 113 7.43 -2.15 -1.86
N ASP A 114 6.33 -1.43 -2.05
CA ASP A 114 6.18 -0.02 -1.67
C ASP A 114 4.95 0.14 -0.76
N MET A 115 5.13 0.72 0.41
CA MET A 115 4.07 0.95 1.39
C MET A 115 3.46 2.33 1.21
N GLY A 116 2.32 2.42 0.54
CA GLY A 116 1.57 3.67 0.45
C GLY A 116 0.48 3.73 1.51
N LEU A 117 0.44 4.83 2.24
CA LEU A 117 -0.48 5.06 3.36
C LEU A 117 -1.38 6.26 3.08
N GLY A 118 -2.67 6.13 3.42
CA GLY A 118 -3.66 7.16 3.29
C GLY A 118 -4.32 7.51 4.62
N ARG A 119 -4.84 8.73 4.72
CA ARG A 119 -5.47 9.28 5.93
C ARG A 119 -6.98 9.00 6.01
N SER A 120 -7.62 8.61 4.92
CA SER A 120 -9.09 8.53 4.86
C SER A 120 -9.63 7.43 5.78
N VAL A 121 -10.75 7.73 6.42
CA VAL A 121 -11.67 6.76 7.02
C VAL A 121 -12.80 6.45 6.03
N GLY A 122 -13.67 5.49 6.33
CA GLY A 122 -14.79 5.15 5.44
C GLY A 122 -15.63 6.34 5.00
N PHE A 123 -16.06 6.37 3.72
CA PHE A 123 -16.75 7.51 3.11
C PHE A 123 -18.13 7.83 3.71
N THR A 124 -18.83 6.81 4.24
CA THR A 124 -20.15 6.99 4.87
C THR A 124 -20.12 6.62 6.34
N GLY A 125 -21.04 7.18 7.14
CA GLY A 125 -21.17 6.82 8.55
C GLY A 125 -21.44 5.33 8.78
N GLY A 126 -22.16 4.67 7.87
CA GLY A 126 -22.40 3.22 7.92
C GLY A 126 -21.11 2.42 7.76
N VAL A 127 -20.28 2.78 6.77
CA VAL A 127 -18.98 2.13 6.54
C VAL A 127 -18.05 2.37 7.71
N ARG A 128 -17.96 3.60 8.23
CA ARG A 128 -17.12 3.88 9.41
C ARG A 128 -17.51 3.03 10.63
N ARG A 129 -18.81 2.97 10.96
CA ARG A 129 -19.28 2.11 12.06
C ARG A 129 -18.96 0.64 11.84
N ALA A 130 -19.09 0.13 10.60
CA ALA A 130 -18.73 -1.25 10.28
C ALA A 130 -17.22 -1.53 10.43
N LEU A 131 -16.38 -0.51 10.22
CA LEU A 131 -14.93 -0.57 10.45
C LEU A 131 -14.55 -0.28 11.92
N GLY A 132 -15.50 0.09 12.76
CA GLY A 132 -15.27 0.45 14.16
C GLY A 132 -14.62 1.83 14.35
N HIS A 133 -14.86 2.77 13.43
CA HIS A 133 -14.24 4.09 13.40
C HIS A 133 -15.23 5.23 13.31
N GLU A 134 -14.80 6.38 13.85
CA GLU A 134 -15.47 7.67 13.67
C GLU A 134 -14.66 8.56 12.73
N LYS A 135 -15.24 9.70 12.34
CA LYS A 135 -14.61 10.62 11.37
C LYS A 135 -13.29 11.20 11.90
N ASP A 136 -13.25 11.46 13.20
CA ASP A 136 -12.13 12.10 13.88
C ASP A 136 -10.91 11.18 14.05
N ASP A 137 -11.07 9.86 13.84
CA ASP A 137 -9.95 8.91 13.85
C ASP A 137 -8.89 9.23 12.77
N ALA A 138 -9.30 9.94 11.70
CA ALA A 138 -8.37 10.45 10.70
C ALA A 138 -7.33 11.45 11.26
N ASP A 139 -7.60 12.09 12.39
CA ASP A 139 -6.68 13.07 12.99
C ASP A 139 -5.52 12.41 13.72
N ARG A 140 -5.64 11.11 14.05
CA ARG A 140 -4.57 10.29 14.63
C ARG A 140 -3.59 9.73 13.60
N PHE A 141 -3.78 10.03 12.31
CA PHE A 141 -2.96 9.46 11.24
C PHE A 141 -1.47 9.66 11.43
N GLY A 142 -1.03 10.86 11.86
CA GLY A 142 0.38 11.15 12.11
C GLY A 142 0.98 10.29 13.23
N ASP A 143 0.22 10.07 14.31
CA ASP A 143 0.63 9.19 15.41
C ASP A 143 0.71 7.74 14.97
N GLN A 144 -0.27 7.27 14.21
CA GLN A 144 -0.28 5.92 13.66
C GLN A 144 0.88 5.65 12.69
N VAL A 145 1.25 6.65 11.86
CA VAL A 145 2.43 6.54 10.99
C VAL A 145 3.70 6.41 11.82
N ARG A 146 3.87 7.23 12.88
CA ARG A 146 5.03 7.12 13.77
C ARG A 146 5.12 5.77 14.46
N GLU A 147 3.99 5.27 14.96
CA GLU A 147 3.88 3.96 15.59
C GLU A 147 4.25 2.84 14.61
N LEU A 148 3.71 2.87 13.38
CA LEU A 148 4.03 1.90 12.34
C LEU A 148 5.51 1.89 11.98
N LEU A 149 6.11 3.07 11.79
CA LEU A 149 7.54 3.20 11.51
C LEU A 149 8.40 2.73 12.70
N GLY A 150 7.93 2.93 13.93
CA GLY A 150 8.55 2.38 15.14
C GLY A 150 8.61 0.86 15.11
N PHE A 151 7.51 0.18 14.76
CA PHE A 151 7.48 -1.29 14.62
C PHE A 151 8.46 -1.78 13.54
N LEU A 152 8.54 -1.10 12.39
CA LEU A 152 9.51 -1.44 11.34
C LEU A 152 10.97 -1.27 11.79
N ALA A 153 11.21 -0.28 12.64
CA ALA A 153 12.54 -0.01 13.20
C ALA A 153 12.91 -0.90 14.39
N GLY A 154 11.97 -1.69 14.92
CA GLY A 154 12.16 -2.47 16.15
C GLY A 154 12.15 -1.62 17.42
N ASP A 155 11.48 -0.46 17.39
CA ASP A 155 11.33 0.40 18.57
C ASP A 155 10.34 -0.22 19.57
N GLN A 156 10.85 -0.52 20.77
CA GLN A 156 10.09 -1.16 21.86
C GLN A 156 9.61 -0.16 22.93
N THR A 157 9.81 1.14 22.69
CA THR A 157 9.55 2.17 23.72
C THR A 157 8.09 2.22 24.11
N ALA A 158 7.17 2.18 23.16
CA ALA A 158 5.72 2.23 23.41
C ALA A 158 5.14 0.89 23.88
N TYR A 159 5.68 -0.21 23.36
CA TYR A 159 5.17 -1.57 23.62
C TYR A 159 6.32 -2.53 23.92
N PRO A 160 6.87 -2.54 25.17
CA PRO A 160 7.99 -3.42 25.51
C PRO A 160 7.70 -4.89 25.26
N GLY A 161 8.57 -5.57 24.55
CA GLY A 161 8.45 -6.99 24.21
C GLY A 161 7.51 -7.30 23.04
N VAL A 162 6.93 -6.30 22.37
CA VAL A 162 6.12 -6.49 21.15
C VAL A 162 6.98 -6.29 19.91
N HIS A 163 7.06 -7.31 19.08
CA HIS A 163 7.86 -7.35 17.86
C HIS A 163 6.96 -7.51 16.63
N ALA A 164 7.17 -6.71 15.61
CA ALA A 164 6.50 -6.87 14.31
C ALA A 164 7.26 -7.86 13.42
N VAL A 165 7.10 -9.15 13.69
CA VAL A 165 7.77 -10.21 12.92
C VAL A 165 6.96 -10.55 11.66
N PRO A 166 7.57 -10.56 10.43
CA PRO A 166 8.98 -10.42 10.09
C PRO A 166 9.41 -9.01 9.68
N ALA A 167 8.63 -7.97 9.99
CA ALA A 167 8.83 -6.60 9.48
C ALA A 167 10.07 -5.92 10.07
N GLU A 168 10.42 -6.26 11.30
CA GLU A 168 11.49 -5.61 12.07
C GLU A 168 12.83 -5.69 11.34
N GLY A 169 13.43 -4.50 11.09
CA GLY A 169 14.69 -4.37 10.37
C GLY A 169 14.58 -4.45 8.84
N LEU A 170 13.42 -4.75 8.27
CA LEU A 170 13.22 -4.68 6.83
C LEU A 170 13.04 -3.23 6.34
N ARG A 171 13.51 -2.95 5.14
CA ARG A 171 13.42 -1.63 4.52
C ARG A 171 12.32 -1.62 3.47
N VAL A 172 11.13 -1.21 3.85
CA VAL A 172 10.01 -0.99 2.94
C VAL A 172 9.86 0.53 2.70
N PRO A 173 10.04 1.02 1.45
CA PRO A 173 9.81 2.43 1.14
C PRO A 173 8.37 2.85 1.49
N ALA A 174 8.24 3.91 2.28
CA ALA A 174 6.95 4.45 2.70
C ALA A 174 6.58 5.70 1.90
N PHE A 175 5.32 5.79 1.47
CA PHE A 175 4.75 6.90 0.72
C PHE A 175 3.45 7.35 1.38
N LEU A 176 3.28 8.66 1.51
CA LEU A 176 2.05 9.24 2.03
C LEU A 176 1.20 9.79 0.89
N LEU A 177 -0.06 9.39 0.84
CA LEU A 177 -1.01 9.92 -0.11
C LEU A 177 -1.61 11.22 0.46
N ALA A 178 -1.31 12.34 -0.18
CA ALA A 178 -1.83 13.65 0.20
C ALA A 178 -2.48 14.34 -0.98
N THR A 179 -3.61 14.99 -0.74
CA THR A 179 -4.27 15.89 -1.68
C THR A 179 -4.01 17.33 -1.24
N GLY A 180 -3.08 18.03 -1.91
CA GLY A 180 -2.75 19.44 -1.65
C GLY A 180 -1.55 19.66 -0.70
N ALA A 181 -1.24 20.94 -0.45
CA ALA A 181 -0.05 21.41 0.30
C ALA A 181 -0.08 21.14 1.82
N GLY A 182 -1.00 20.34 2.32
CA GLY A 182 -1.30 20.20 3.74
C GLY A 182 -0.82 18.93 4.43
N ALA A 183 0.01 18.10 3.80
CA ALA A 183 0.62 16.96 4.50
C ALA A 183 1.71 17.44 5.45
N LYS A 184 1.32 18.09 6.54
CA LYS A 184 2.19 18.22 7.72
C LYS A 184 1.99 16.97 8.56
N LEU A 185 3.04 16.16 8.68
CA LEU A 185 3.19 15.09 9.66
C LEU A 185 3.65 15.69 10.99
#